data_7bb2d1ddccbe685d7474017eb37139be
#
_entry.id   7bb2d1ddccbe685d7474017eb37139be
#
_cell.length_a   1.000
_cell.length_b   1.000
_cell.length_c   1.000
_cell.angle_alpha   90.00
_cell.angle_beta   90.00
_cell.angle_gamma   90.00
#
_symmetry.space_group_name_H-M   'P 1'
#
loop_
_entity.id
_entity.type
_entity.pdbx_description
1 polymer ?
#
loop_
_entity_poly.entity_id
_entity_poly.type
_entity_poly.pdbx_seq_one_letter_code
_entity_poly.pdbx_strand_id
1 'polypeptide(L)'
;MKIYTDTSFLVSLYSPDANSAAAARTMLASSGERFVSVFGELEVVNAMGLRVFRKEVSAAQAQSSLKDFEKDLHAGVFQLRPLTEQVFERARQLSHRTTAKLGTRTADILHVAAALELSVDYLYTFDHQQRKLAQTVRLKLN
;
A
#
# COMPACT_ATOMS: atom_id res chain seq x y z
N MET A 1 7.48 16.29 -0.91
CA MET A 1 7.58 14.93 -1.43
C MET A 1 6.25 14.23 -1.24
N LYS A 2 5.80 13.52 -2.24
CA LYS A 2 4.54 12.75 -2.22
C LYS A 2 4.84 11.26 -2.23
N ILE A 3 4.22 10.51 -1.35
CA ILE A 3 4.47 9.08 -1.15
C ILE A 3 3.12 8.35 -1.20
N TYR A 4 3.04 7.28 -1.96
CA TYR A 4 1.92 6.35 -1.89
C TYR A 4 2.35 5.11 -1.11
N THR A 5 1.54 4.70 -0.14
CA THR A 5 1.79 3.48 0.66
C THR A 5 0.78 2.40 0.27
N ASP A 6 1.29 1.23 -0.08
CA ASP A 6 0.42 0.09 -0.37
C ASP A 6 0.07 -0.71 0.89
N THR A 7 -0.77 -1.70 0.70
CA THR A 7 -1.22 -2.58 1.78
C THR A 7 -0.08 -3.34 2.44
N SER A 8 0.88 -3.85 1.67
CA SER A 8 2.00 -4.64 2.20
C SER A 8 2.88 -3.81 3.14
N PHE A 9 3.13 -2.56 2.79
CA PHE A 9 3.90 -1.63 3.62
C PHE A 9 3.14 -1.30 4.91
N LEU A 10 1.85 -0.97 4.82
CA LEU A 10 1.02 -0.61 5.97
C LEU A 10 0.84 -1.79 6.93
N VAL A 11 0.59 -2.99 6.42
CA VAL A 11 0.48 -4.20 7.25
C VAL A 11 1.77 -4.44 8.04
N SER A 12 2.94 -4.32 7.40
CA SER A 12 4.23 -4.46 8.08
C SER A 12 4.51 -3.34 9.09
N LEU A 13 4.00 -2.14 8.83
CA LEU A 13 4.17 -1.00 9.74
C LEU A 13 3.35 -1.16 11.03
N TYR A 14 2.13 -1.68 10.94
CA TYR A 14 1.19 -1.76 12.06
C TYR A 14 1.07 -3.14 12.72
N SER A 15 1.56 -4.20 12.09
CA SER A 15 1.51 -5.56 12.63
C SER A 15 2.89 -6.23 12.51
N PRO A 16 3.41 -6.83 13.58
CA PRO A 16 4.78 -7.37 13.59
C PRO A 16 5.00 -8.45 12.52
N ASP A 17 6.00 -8.24 11.68
CA ASP A 17 6.52 -9.22 10.72
C ASP A 17 8.00 -8.95 10.38
N ALA A 18 8.56 -9.70 9.44
CA ALA A 18 9.96 -9.56 9.03
C ALA A 18 10.31 -8.17 8.46
N ASN A 19 9.34 -7.42 7.95
CA ASN A 19 9.53 -6.10 7.32
C ASN A 19 9.25 -4.92 8.25
N SER A 20 8.74 -5.16 9.46
CA SER A 20 8.29 -4.10 10.38
C SER A 20 9.40 -3.11 10.73
N ALA A 21 10.60 -3.58 11.01
CA ALA A 21 11.74 -2.72 11.32
C ALA A 21 12.13 -1.83 10.12
N ALA A 22 12.11 -2.39 8.91
CA ALA A 22 12.37 -1.64 7.67
C ALA A 22 11.29 -0.59 7.42
N ALA A 23 10.02 -0.94 7.61
CA ALA A 23 8.90 0.00 7.47
C ALA A 23 9.04 1.18 8.42
N ALA A 24 9.33 0.92 9.69
CA ALA A 24 9.53 1.97 10.71
C ALA A 24 10.71 2.88 10.35
N ARG A 25 11.85 2.33 9.95
CA ARG A 25 13.01 3.13 9.51
C ARG A 25 12.67 4.01 8.31
N THR A 26 11.96 3.47 7.33
CA THR A 26 11.54 4.22 6.14
C THR A 26 10.64 5.39 6.52
N MET A 27 9.68 5.16 7.42
CA MET A 27 8.80 6.24 7.92
C MET A 27 9.57 7.34 8.64
N LEU A 28 10.53 6.98 9.50
CA LEU A 28 11.35 7.94 10.23
C LEU A 28 12.29 8.75 9.32
N ALA A 29 12.79 8.13 8.26
CA ALA A 29 13.72 8.78 7.32
C ALA A 29 13.02 9.64 6.28
N SER A 30 11.71 9.55 6.14
CA SER A 30 10.94 10.24 5.11
C SER A 30 10.08 11.37 5.66
N SER A 31 9.99 12.45 4.89
CA SER A 31 9.08 13.57 5.14
C SER A 31 8.20 13.80 3.92
N GLY A 32 7.04 14.43 4.10
CA GLY A 32 6.12 14.78 3.05
C GLY A 32 4.73 14.18 3.20
N GLU A 33 3.93 14.34 2.18
CA GLU A 33 2.55 13.85 2.16
C GLU A 33 2.54 12.35 1.86
N ARG A 34 1.80 11.60 2.68
CA ARG A 34 1.64 10.15 2.51
C ARG A 34 0.20 9.83 2.20
N PHE A 35 -0.01 9.10 1.11
CA PHE A 35 -1.33 8.73 0.61
C PHE A 35 -1.57 7.23 0.77
N VAL A 36 -2.81 6.90 1.10
CA VAL A 36 -3.36 5.56 1.04
C VAL A 36 -4.72 5.64 0.33
N SER A 37 -5.03 4.67 -0.51
CA SER A 37 -6.36 4.64 -1.13
C SER A 37 -7.41 4.02 -0.20
N VAL A 38 -8.69 4.35 -0.44
CA VAL A 38 -9.81 3.67 0.24
C VAL A 38 -9.79 2.16 0.00
N PHE A 39 -9.29 1.73 -1.16
CA PHE A 39 -9.05 0.32 -1.45
C PHE A 39 -7.93 -0.26 -0.56
N GLY A 40 -6.82 0.47 -0.40
CA GLY A 40 -5.73 0.09 0.49
C GLY A 40 -6.16 -0.01 1.95
N GLU A 41 -7.01 0.91 2.42
CA GLU A 41 -7.60 0.83 3.76
C GLU A 41 -8.40 -0.46 3.93
N LEU A 42 -9.29 -0.78 2.98
CA LEU A 42 -10.05 -2.04 3.00
C LEU A 42 -9.12 -3.26 3.02
N GLU A 43 -8.08 -3.24 2.22
CA GLU A 43 -7.11 -4.35 2.18
C GLU A 43 -6.37 -4.52 3.51
N VAL A 44 -6.01 -3.43 4.19
CA VAL A 44 -5.37 -3.50 5.52
C VAL A 44 -6.30 -4.16 6.53
N VAL A 45 -7.57 -3.74 6.57
CA VAL A 45 -8.59 -4.36 7.45
C VAL A 45 -8.73 -5.85 7.15
N ASN A 46 -8.87 -6.21 5.89
CA ASN A 46 -9.00 -7.61 5.47
C ASN A 46 -7.74 -8.43 5.77
N ALA A 47 -6.56 -7.86 5.56
CA ALA A 47 -5.28 -8.52 5.85
C ALA A 47 -5.13 -8.84 7.34
N MET A 48 -5.55 -7.95 8.23
CA MET A 48 -5.55 -8.21 9.67
C MET A 48 -6.49 -9.36 10.03
N GLY A 49 -7.69 -9.40 9.44
CA GLY A 49 -8.63 -10.51 9.60
C GLY A 49 -8.05 -11.84 9.13
N LEU A 50 -7.36 -11.84 7.99
CA LEU A 50 -6.69 -13.04 7.47
C LEU A 50 -5.57 -13.53 8.38
N ARG A 51 -4.81 -12.64 8.99
CA ARG A 51 -3.78 -13.02 9.98
C ARG A 51 -4.39 -13.68 11.22
N VAL A 52 -5.53 -13.20 11.68
CA VAL A 52 -6.29 -13.85 12.77
C VAL A 52 -6.75 -15.25 12.34
N PHE A 53 -7.37 -15.34 11.16
CA PHE A 53 -7.83 -16.63 10.61
C PHE A 53 -6.70 -17.65 10.49
N ARG A 54 -5.52 -17.21 10.06
CA ARG A 54 -4.32 -18.06 9.92
C ARG A 54 -3.59 -18.32 11.25
N LYS A 55 -4.10 -17.77 12.35
CA LYS A 55 -3.50 -17.87 13.69
C LYS A 55 -2.09 -17.27 13.79
N GLU A 56 -1.79 -16.30 12.96
CA GLU A 56 -0.52 -15.55 12.99
C GLU A 56 -0.52 -14.49 14.10
N VAL A 57 -1.69 -13.93 14.40
CA VAL A 57 -1.92 -12.96 15.48
C VAL A 57 -3.25 -13.26 16.17
N SER A 58 -3.42 -12.78 17.40
CA SER A 58 -4.70 -12.85 18.10
C SER A 58 -5.68 -11.79 17.57
N ALA A 59 -6.98 -11.99 17.82
CA ALA A 59 -8.00 -10.98 17.50
C ALA A 59 -7.73 -9.65 18.21
N ALA A 60 -7.28 -9.69 19.46
CA ALA A 60 -6.93 -8.48 20.23
C ALA A 60 -5.72 -7.74 19.62
N GLN A 61 -4.69 -8.47 19.17
CA GLN A 61 -3.54 -7.86 18.49
C GLN A 61 -3.94 -7.21 17.16
N ALA A 62 -4.75 -7.87 16.36
CA ALA A 62 -5.26 -7.32 15.10
C ALA A 62 -6.09 -6.05 15.34
N GLN A 63 -6.97 -6.06 16.34
CA GLN A 63 -7.77 -4.90 16.71
C GLN A 63 -6.90 -3.72 17.17
N SER A 64 -5.86 -3.98 17.96
CA SER A 64 -4.91 -2.96 18.40
C SER A 64 -4.16 -2.35 17.20
N SER A 65 -3.69 -3.16 16.27
CA SER A 65 -3.02 -2.70 15.05
C SER A 65 -3.94 -1.82 14.20
N LEU A 66 -5.20 -2.21 14.03
CA LEU A 66 -6.19 -1.40 13.28
C LEU A 66 -6.50 -0.07 13.97
N LYS A 67 -6.59 -0.05 15.30
CA LYS A 67 -6.78 1.20 16.06
C LYS A 67 -5.61 2.16 15.87
N ASP A 68 -4.38 1.67 15.86
CA ASP A 68 -3.19 2.50 15.62
C ASP A 68 -3.21 3.08 14.21
N PHE A 69 -3.57 2.27 13.23
CA PHE A 69 -3.72 2.74 11.84
C PHE A 69 -4.81 3.80 11.70
N GLU A 70 -5.99 3.57 12.28
CA GLU A 70 -7.10 4.55 12.29
C GLU A 70 -6.71 5.85 12.97
N LYS A 71 -5.99 5.77 14.08
CA LYS A 71 -5.47 6.94 14.79
C LYS A 71 -4.56 7.78 13.89
N ASP A 72 -3.67 7.14 13.16
CA ASP A 72 -2.76 7.82 12.24
C ASP A 72 -3.48 8.41 11.03
N LEU A 73 -4.53 7.76 10.54
CA LEU A 73 -5.42 8.34 9.51
C LEU A 73 -6.10 9.61 10.03
N HIS A 74 -6.69 9.58 11.22
CA HIS A 74 -7.33 10.75 11.83
C HIS A 74 -6.33 11.88 12.14
N ALA A 75 -5.10 11.54 12.49
CA ALA A 75 -4.03 12.51 12.76
C ALA A 75 -3.41 13.09 11.47
N GLY A 76 -3.79 12.59 10.30
CA GLY A 76 -3.25 13.06 9.03
C GLY A 76 -1.86 12.55 8.69
N VAL A 77 -1.36 11.52 9.40
CA VAL A 77 -0.09 10.84 9.04
C VAL A 77 -0.18 10.25 7.64
N PHE A 78 -1.35 9.72 7.31
CA PHE A 78 -1.72 9.28 5.97
C PHE A 78 -2.99 10.00 5.54
N GLN A 79 -3.05 10.39 4.28
CA GLN A 79 -4.22 11.01 3.66
C GLN A 79 -4.96 9.96 2.82
N LEU A 80 -6.21 9.72 3.15
CA LEU A 80 -7.06 8.79 2.41
C LEU A 80 -7.46 9.39 1.06
N ARG A 81 -7.34 8.61 -0.01
CA ARG A 81 -7.69 9.01 -1.37
C ARG A 81 -8.66 8.03 -2.02
N PRO A 82 -9.69 8.53 -2.72
CA PRO A 82 -10.59 7.66 -3.46
C PRO A 82 -9.90 7.04 -4.68
N LEU A 83 -10.41 5.90 -5.16
CA LEU A 83 -10.09 5.38 -6.47
C LEU A 83 -11.10 5.96 -7.48
N THR A 84 -10.62 6.91 -8.27
CA THR A 84 -11.43 7.59 -9.29
C THR A 84 -11.57 6.75 -10.55
N GLU A 85 -12.48 7.12 -11.45
CA GLU A 85 -12.59 6.47 -12.77
C GLU A 85 -11.27 6.54 -13.54
N GLN A 86 -10.51 7.65 -13.40
CA GLN A 86 -9.20 7.81 -14.03
C GLN A 86 -8.18 6.78 -13.54
N VAL A 87 -8.22 6.43 -12.26
CA VAL A 87 -7.37 5.35 -11.72
C VAL A 87 -7.68 4.02 -12.40
N PHE A 88 -8.97 3.67 -12.53
CA PHE A 88 -9.37 2.43 -13.19
C PHE A 88 -9.02 2.42 -14.67
N GLU A 89 -9.17 3.54 -15.37
CA GLU A 89 -8.78 3.66 -16.79
C GLU A 89 -7.26 3.46 -16.93
N ARG A 90 -6.47 4.11 -16.10
CA ARG A 90 -5.01 3.92 -16.07
C ARG A 90 -4.62 2.49 -15.72
N ALA A 91 -5.30 1.88 -14.76
CA ALA A 91 -5.08 0.49 -14.38
C ALA A 91 -5.35 -0.46 -15.55
N ARG A 92 -6.41 -0.24 -16.29
CA ARG A 92 -6.74 -1.03 -17.49
C ARG A 92 -5.64 -0.90 -18.54
N GLN A 93 -5.17 0.30 -18.83
CA GLN A 93 -4.08 0.54 -19.77
C GLN A 93 -2.77 -0.14 -19.31
N LEU A 94 -2.43 -0.05 -18.03
CA LEU A 94 -1.28 -0.76 -17.47
C LEU A 94 -1.39 -2.27 -17.63
N SER A 95 -2.56 -2.82 -17.32
CA SER A 95 -2.82 -4.25 -17.48
C SER A 95 -2.60 -4.72 -18.91
N HIS A 96 -3.16 -4.01 -19.89
CA HIS A 96 -2.96 -4.31 -21.29
C HIS A 96 -1.49 -4.35 -21.71
N ARG A 97 -0.68 -3.44 -21.18
CA ARG A 97 0.73 -3.32 -21.56
C ARG A 97 1.66 -4.26 -20.81
N THR A 98 1.32 -4.67 -19.60
CA THR A 98 2.30 -5.29 -18.70
C THR A 98 1.92 -6.64 -18.14
N THR A 99 0.65 -6.96 -17.95
CA THR A 99 0.21 -8.17 -17.24
C THR A 99 0.67 -9.45 -17.92
N ALA A 100 0.60 -9.52 -19.25
CA ALA A 100 1.02 -10.70 -19.98
C ALA A 100 2.50 -11.04 -19.78
N LYS A 101 3.35 -10.05 -19.48
CA LYS A 101 4.78 -10.23 -19.22
C LYS A 101 5.09 -10.41 -17.74
N LEU A 102 4.41 -9.66 -16.86
CA LEU A 102 4.75 -9.59 -15.45
C LEU A 102 3.90 -10.50 -14.57
N GLY A 103 2.72 -10.94 -15.05
CA GLY A 103 1.78 -11.73 -14.27
C GLY A 103 1.21 -11.00 -13.05
N THR A 104 1.11 -9.66 -13.12
CA THR A 104 0.65 -8.81 -12.02
C THR A 104 -0.86 -9.01 -11.79
N ARG A 105 -1.27 -9.03 -10.51
CA ARG A 105 -2.68 -9.14 -10.14
C ARG A 105 -3.35 -7.77 -10.17
N THR A 106 -4.68 -7.78 -10.26
CA THR A 106 -5.51 -6.56 -10.34
C THR A 106 -5.23 -5.58 -9.19
N ALA A 107 -5.11 -6.08 -7.96
CA ALA A 107 -4.82 -5.23 -6.80
C ALA A 107 -3.49 -4.47 -6.94
N ASP A 108 -2.43 -5.14 -7.40
CA ASP A 108 -1.11 -4.53 -7.61
C ASP A 108 -1.18 -3.42 -8.66
N ILE A 109 -1.95 -3.67 -9.73
CA ILE A 109 -2.15 -2.69 -10.81
C ILE A 109 -2.91 -1.46 -10.29
N LEU A 110 -3.93 -1.64 -9.46
CA LEU A 110 -4.70 -0.53 -8.88
C LEU A 110 -3.82 0.35 -7.99
N HIS A 111 -2.95 -0.21 -7.17
CA HIS A 111 -2.03 0.57 -6.34
C HIS A 111 -1.06 1.40 -7.18
N VAL A 112 -0.45 0.80 -8.20
CA VAL A 112 0.47 1.52 -9.08
C VAL A 112 -0.26 2.59 -9.89
N ALA A 113 -1.46 2.29 -10.40
CA ALA A 113 -2.28 3.26 -11.12
C ALA A 113 -2.66 4.45 -10.22
N ALA A 114 -3.06 4.20 -8.98
CA ALA A 114 -3.37 5.25 -8.02
C ALA A 114 -2.14 6.12 -7.71
N ALA A 115 -0.98 5.51 -7.53
CA ALA A 115 0.27 6.23 -7.31
C ALA A 115 0.61 7.14 -8.50
N LEU A 116 0.43 6.67 -9.72
CA LEU A 116 0.66 7.45 -10.93
C LEU A 116 -0.34 8.61 -11.07
N GLU A 117 -1.63 8.38 -10.81
CA GLU A 117 -2.65 9.44 -10.86
C GLU A 117 -2.41 10.53 -9.81
N LEU A 118 -1.93 10.18 -8.65
CA LEU A 118 -1.57 11.13 -7.60
C LEU A 118 -0.23 11.83 -7.86
N SER A 119 0.49 11.44 -8.92
CA SER A 119 1.80 11.98 -9.27
C SER A 119 2.77 11.92 -8.09
N VAL A 120 2.86 10.76 -7.44
CA VAL A 120 3.74 10.59 -6.30
C VAL A 120 5.21 10.44 -6.72
N ASP A 121 6.11 10.83 -5.83
CA ASP A 121 7.54 10.65 -6.02
C ASP A 121 7.98 9.21 -5.70
N TYR A 122 7.33 8.59 -4.71
CA TYR A 122 7.68 7.26 -4.22
C TYR A 122 6.46 6.38 -4.01
N LEU A 123 6.61 5.10 -4.30
CA LEU A 123 5.71 4.03 -3.89
C LEU A 123 6.41 3.19 -2.81
N TYR A 124 5.82 3.13 -1.63
CA TYR A 124 6.30 2.29 -0.53
C TYR A 124 5.56 0.95 -0.55
N THR A 125 6.30 -0.12 -0.79
CA THR A 125 5.78 -1.49 -0.92
C THR A 125 6.84 -2.53 -0.60
N PHE A 126 6.42 -3.65 -0.01
CA PHE A 126 7.23 -4.86 0.16
C PHE A 126 6.81 -5.98 -0.79
N ASP A 127 5.75 -5.76 -1.60
CA ASP A 127 5.29 -6.75 -2.56
C ASP A 127 6.19 -6.81 -3.80
N HIS A 128 6.76 -7.98 -4.10
CA HIS A 128 7.70 -8.15 -5.21
C HIS A 128 7.08 -7.90 -6.58
N GLN A 129 5.84 -8.33 -6.80
CA GLN A 129 5.15 -8.14 -8.09
C GLN A 129 4.85 -6.66 -8.31
N GLN A 130 4.42 -5.98 -7.27
CA GLN A 130 4.14 -4.55 -7.31
C GLN A 130 5.41 -3.74 -7.53
N ARG A 131 6.54 -4.14 -6.91
CA ARG A 131 7.85 -3.53 -7.14
C ARG A 131 8.28 -3.64 -8.61
N LYS A 132 8.12 -4.81 -9.22
CA LYS A 132 8.42 -5.02 -10.65
C LYS A 132 7.59 -4.10 -11.55
N LEU A 133 6.29 -4.00 -11.30
CA LEU A 133 5.41 -3.12 -12.06
C LEU A 133 5.81 -1.64 -11.87
N ALA A 134 6.07 -1.22 -10.64
CA ALA A 134 6.51 0.13 -10.33
C ALA A 134 7.81 0.51 -11.06
N GLN A 135 8.78 -0.40 -11.09
CA GLN A 135 10.03 -0.21 -11.83
C GLN A 135 9.79 -0.04 -13.33
N THR A 136 8.88 -0.83 -13.90
CA THR A 136 8.52 -0.76 -15.32
C THR A 136 7.96 0.61 -15.70
N VAL A 137 7.23 1.26 -14.80
CA VAL A 137 6.67 2.60 -15.00
C VAL A 137 7.54 3.71 -14.39
N ARG A 138 8.75 3.38 -13.95
CA ARG A 138 9.75 4.30 -13.39
C ARG A 138 9.33 5.03 -12.12
N LEU A 139 8.44 4.44 -11.33
CA LEU A 139 8.19 4.91 -9.96
C LEU A 139 9.36 4.57 -9.06
N LYS A 140 9.77 5.52 -8.24
CA LYS A 140 10.78 5.28 -7.20
C LYS A 140 10.18 4.45 -6.06
N LEU A 141 11.00 3.63 -5.44
CA LEU A 141 10.60 2.71 -4.38
C LEU A 141 11.29 3.06 -3.05
N ASN A 142 10.69 2.57 -1.94
CA ASN A 142 11.32 2.58 -0.62
C ASN A 142 12.58 1.71 -0.55
#